data_e58135ef434d9744f6d4088fd36d6569
#
_entry.id   e58135ef434d9744f6d4088fd36d6569
#
_cell.length_a   1.000
_cell.length_b   1.000
_cell.length_c   1.000
_cell.angle_alpha   90.00
_cell.angle_beta   90.00
_cell.angle_gamma   90.00
#
_symmetry.space_group_name_H-M   'P 1'
#
loop_
_entity.id
_entity.type
_entity.pdbx_description
1 polymer ?
#
loop_
_entity_poly.entity_id
_entity_poly.type
_entity_poly.pdbx_seq_one_letter_code
_entity_poly.pdbx_strand_id
1 'polypeptide(L)'
;MKNKSYLQLCYLPLLLLLVAFLPACKKDAATNSAPPAIASIKSYVASPNDTVLNSAVAKGQWVVITGQNLQNATKINFDGVPASFNSALFAPNSAVVQIPNIDFAKIDTAKLYTVEYATAAGTTTFAFKLGPAAPTLSAISDVFAAPGDSVYLYGSNLVLVQQLSYGGTKIPKFNSNANGTALGFLMPATTSDKFIVVTTKGGTARDTINAKPIIAAISNGNPDVGDSVYVYGAYLKTVQSISFGGATITNFTEGPRGAYVKFLAPGKYSYASGPVAIVTSYGTISTAYKVNTQNGVTDGLLANFEWGDNFGYAWYGDEKFAFGPMADFNGSMGTNNTMYIYFDSPALAGGASAYAPLGNSNTGNHWVPAANITDPPSQWALQFEISVARPWNGGTLYIRTEFAGDSYVARYEPWKIPGTNNTKAFITKGWQTVTIPLSEFRSKVNELGDGESVTKLNQLLGPTGANSYNMTLKNFGSSPTATGCYAAIDNIRCVKIK
;
A
#
# COMPACT_ATOMS: atom_id res chain seq x y z
N MET A 1 57.28 45.35 82.50
CA MET A 1 56.32 45.54 81.44
C MET A 1 56.97 46.20 80.23
N LYS A 2 57.52 45.44 79.31
CA LYS A 2 57.96 45.83 77.94
C LYS A 2 58.74 44.64 77.38
N ASN A 3 58.10 43.72 76.58
CA ASN A 3 58.80 42.81 75.65
C ASN A 3 57.81 41.85 74.98
N LYS A 4 56.74 42.40 74.37
CA LYS A 4 55.88 41.53 73.54
C LYS A 4 55.67 42.06 72.09
N SER A 5 56.41 43.12 71.72
CA SER A 5 56.15 43.77 70.42
C SER A 5 57.08 43.40 69.27
N TYR A 6 58.19 42.74 69.55
CA TYR A 6 59.19 42.44 68.51
C TYR A 6 59.04 41.05 67.86
N LEU A 7 58.29 40.14 68.48
CA LEU A 7 58.13 38.79 67.94
C LEU A 7 57.11 38.70 66.81
N GLN A 8 56.16 39.63 66.78
CA GLN A 8 55.17 39.70 65.72
C GLN A 8 55.66 40.37 64.41
N LEU A 9 56.72 41.18 64.49
CA LEU A 9 57.28 41.85 63.32
C LEU A 9 58.17 40.94 62.46
N CYS A 10 58.72 39.86 63.04
CA CYS A 10 59.61 38.92 62.38
C CYS A 10 58.85 37.82 61.61
N TYR A 11 57.58 37.53 61.94
CA TYR A 11 56.78 36.53 61.23
C TYR A 11 56.15 37.05 59.98
N LEU A 12 55.94 38.40 59.88
CA LEU A 12 55.33 38.97 58.71
C LEU A 12 56.17 38.90 57.41
N PRO A 13 57.53 39.22 57.49
CA PRO A 13 58.39 39.05 56.33
C PRO A 13 58.65 37.57 55.98
N LEU A 14 58.63 36.67 56.97
CA LEU A 14 58.81 35.23 56.71
C LEU A 14 57.60 34.61 56.04
N LEU A 15 56.37 35.05 56.39
CA LEU A 15 55.11 34.61 55.71
C LEU A 15 55.04 35.18 54.30
N LEU A 16 55.51 36.39 54.04
CA LEU A 16 55.55 36.97 52.69
C LEU A 16 56.63 36.30 51.82
N LEU A 17 57.74 35.82 52.39
CA LEU A 17 58.77 35.08 51.68
C LEU A 17 58.24 33.66 51.28
N LEU A 18 57.40 33.05 52.13
CA LEU A 18 56.84 31.70 51.88
C LEU A 18 55.81 31.66 50.76
N VAL A 19 55.08 32.80 50.59
CA VAL A 19 54.12 32.93 49.50
C VAL A 19 54.79 33.20 48.15
N ALA A 20 56.04 33.75 48.16
CA ALA A 20 56.78 33.97 46.91
C ALA A 20 57.38 32.69 46.26
N PHE A 21 57.39 31.55 47.01
CA PHE A 21 57.88 30.26 46.49
C PHE A 21 56.80 29.28 46.12
N LEU A 22 55.51 29.69 46.04
CA LEU A 22 54.47 28.87 45.35
C LEU A 22 54.86 28.82 43.90
N PRO A 23 55.25 27.71 43.32
CA PRO A 23 55.39 27.61 41.88
C PRO A 23 54.00 27.82 41.31
N ALA A 24 53.81 28.96 40.69
CA ALA A 24 52.69 29.11 39.79
C ALA A 24 52.90 28.02 38.74
N CYS A 25 52.18 26.90 38.91
CA CYS A 25 52.02 25.95 37.84
C CYS A 25 51.36 26.69 36.70
N LYS A 26 52.14 27.39 35.89
CA LYS A 26 51.74 27.69 34.53
C LYS A 26 51.48 26.33 33.93
N LYS A 27 50.19 26.02 33.73
CA LYS A 27 49.79 25.02 32.79
C LYS A 27 50.27 25.54 31.43
N ASP A 28 51.53 25.24 31.11
CA ASP A 28 52.00 25.42 29.75
C ASP A 28 50.98 24.72 28.89
N ALA A 29 50.13 25.49 28.24
CA ALA A 29 49.38 25.01 27.12
C ALA A 29 50.46 24.47 26.18
N ALA A 30 50.63 23.17 26.17
CA ALA A 30 51.55 22.52 25.26
C ALA A 30 51.15 22.99 23.88
N THR A 31 51.88 23.97 23.36
CA THR A 31 51.76 24.35 21.97
C THR A 31 52.27 23.15 21.20
N ASN A 32 51.34 22.33 20.71
CA ASN A 32 51.70 21.27 19.78
C ASN A 32 52.44 21.92 18.62
N SER A 33 53.72 21.71 18.53
CA SER A 33 54.51 22.14 17.39
C SER A 33 54.37 21.20 16.19
N ALA A 34 53.76 20.05 16.37
CA ALA A 34 53.59 19.04 15.34
C ALA A 34 52.09 18.93 14.92
N PRO A 35 51.82 18.70 13.61
CA PRO A 35 50.48 18.48 13.10
C PRO A 35 49.75 17.32 13.81
N PRO A 36 48.42 17.33 13.84
CA PRO A 36 47.64 16.21 14.36
C PRO A 36 47.82 14.97 13.47
N ALA A 37 47.76 13.78 14.07
CA ALA A 37 47.79 12.50 13.37
C ALA A 37 46.67 11.62 13.93
N ILE A 38 45.80 11.08 13.05
CA ILE A 38 44.75 10.14 13.44
C ILE A 38 45.24 8.71 13.23
N ALA A 39 45.13 7.87 14.26
CA ALA A 39 45.46 6.46 14.21
C ALA A 39 44.23 5.56 13.98
N SER A 40 43.13 5.85 14.69
CA SER A 40 41.87 5.12 14.51
C SER A 40 40.70 5.92 15.02
N ILE A 41 39.47 5.46 14.63
CA ILE A 41 38.19 5.97 15.14
C ILE A 41 37.48 4.80 15.82
N LYS A 42 37.03 4.97 17.06
CA LYS A 42 36.39 3.94 17.87
C LYS A 42 35.01 4.38 18.30
N SER A 43 34.13 3.42 18.62
CA SER A 43 32.87 3.73 19.28
C SER A 43 33.12 4.37 20.66
N TYR A 44 32.30 5.40 20.96
CA TYR A 44 32.32 6.00 22.32
C TYR A 44 31.59 5.13 23.34
N VAL A 45 30.66 4.28 22.90
CA VAL A 45 29.96 3.37 23.79
C VAL A 45 30.97 2.37 24.34
N ALA A 46 31.08 2.29 25.67
CA ALA A 46 31.98 1.36 26.34
C ALA A 46 31.69 -0.07 25.83
N SER A 47 32.61 -0.58 25.05
CA SER A 47 32.64 -1.96 24.60
C SER A 47 33.81 -2.64 25.27
N PRO A 48 33.64 -3.85 25.78
CA PRO A 48 34.76 -4.58 26.38
C PRO A 48 35.93 -4.81 25.40
N ASN A 49 35.69 -4.59 24.09
CA ASN A 49 36.68 -4.85 23.03
C ASN A 49 37.16 -3.59 22.29
N ASP A 50 36.85 -2.38 22.78
CA ASP A 50 37.36 -1.13 22.20
C ASP A 50 37.18 -1.07 20.66
N THR A 51 35.96 -1.32 20.19
CA THR A 51 35.69 -1.60 18.78
C THR A 51 36.15 -0.46 17.87
N VAL A 52 37.09 -0.74 17.00
CA VAL A 52 37.53 0.17 15.93
C VAL A 52 36.47 0.19 14.86
N LEU A 53 36.03 1.38 14.48
CA LEU A 53 35.04 1.59 13.45
C LEU A 53 35.75 1.83 12.12
N ASN A 54 35.57 0.93 11.18
CA ASN A 54 36.14 1.04 9.83
C ASN A 54 35.17 1.61 8.79
N SER A 55 33.89 1.62 9.10
CA SER A 55 32.84 2.08 8.17
C SER A 55 31.49 2.29 8.85
N ALA A 56 30.63 3.06 8.18
CA ALA A 56 29.18 3.19 8.41
C ALA A 56 28.76 3.36 9.87
N VAL A 57 28.96 4.54 10.40
CA VAL A 57 28.47 4.94 11.72
C VAL A 57 27.17 5.71 11.57
N ALA A 58 26.24 5.51 12.49
CA ALA A 58 24.97 6.23 12.46
C ALA A 58 25.18 7.74 12.67
N LYS A 59 24.38 8.56 11.98
CA LYS A 59 24.32 10.01 12.20
C LYS A 59 24.06 10.31 13.68
N GLY A 60 24.77 11.29 14.22
CA GLY A 60 24.66 11.65 15.65
C GLY A 60 25.36 10.70 16.61
N GLN A 61 26.04 9.68 16.14
CA GLN A 61 26.82 8.76 16.99
C GLN A 61 28.06 9.47 17.56
N TRP A 62 28.33 9.25 18.82
CA TRP A 62 29.57 9.68 19.48
C TRP A 62 30.69 8.71 19.16
N VAL A 63 31.84 9.24 18.78
CA VAL A 63 33.05 8.49 18.48
C VAL A 63 34.25 9.06 19.20
N VAL A 64 35.25 8.21 19.38
CA VAL A 64 36.57 8.60 19.89
C VAL A 64 37.59 8.52 18.76
N ILE A 65 38.11 9.65 18.35
CA ILE A 65 39.27 9.73 17.46
C ILE A 65 40.51 9.53 18.30
N THR A 66 41.34 8.58 17.95
CA THR A 66 42.60 8.30 18.64
C THR A 66 43.77 8.64 17.74
N GLY A 67 44.87 9.10 18.31
CA GLY A 67 46.04 9.53 17.55
C GLY A 67 47.09 10.25 18.36
N GLN A 68 47.71 11.27 17.78
CA GLN A 68 48.67 12.14 18.42
C GLN A 68 48.36 13.61 18.11
N ASN A 69 48.71 14.51 19.05
CA ASN A 69 48.54 15.95 18.92
C ASN A 69 47.08 16.39 18.66
N LEU A 70 46.11 15.69 19.26
CA LEU A 70 44.69 15.90 19.03
C LEU A 70 44.06 17.00 19.89
N GLN A 71 44.76 17.48 20.94
CA GLN A 71 44.30 18.61 21.72
C GLN A 71 44.26 19.89 20.86
N ASN A 72 43.42 20.82 21.24
CA ASN A 72 43.29 22.14 20.60
C ASN A 72 42.85 22.08 19.12
N ALA A 73 41.94 21.15 18.78
CA ALA A 73 41.34 21.13 17.45
C ALA A 73 40.63 22.48 17.17
N THR A 74 40.85 22.98 15.98
CA THR A 74 40.17 24.17 15.46
C THR A 74 39.05 23.79 14.52
N LYS A 75 39.13 22.59 13.91
CA LYS A 75 38.14 22.12 12.93
C LYS A 75 38.18 20.59 12.88
N ILE A 76 37.01 19.99 12.85
CA ILE A 76 36.85 18.55 12.55
C ILE A 76 35.69 18.43 11.58
N ASN A 77 35.93 17.81 10.41
CA ASN A 77 34.93 17.56 9.39
C ASN A 77 34.82 16.08 9.12
N PHE A 78 33.60 15.59 9.00
CA PHE A 78 33.30 14.27 8.46
C PHE A 78 32.70 14.44 7.07
N ASP A 79 33.28 13.82 6.07
CA ASP A 79 32.89 13.95 4.66
C ASP A 79 32.71 15.42 4.23
N GLY A 80 33.54 16.32 4.77
CA GLY A 80 33.51 17.77 4.52
C GLY A 80 32.49 18.53 5.33
N VAL A 81 31.64 17.88 6.16
CA VAL A 81 30.63 18.53 7.00
C VAL A 81 31.21 18.77 8.41
N PRO A 82 31.14 20.01 8.94
CA PRO A 82 31.66 20.32 10.24
C PRO A 82 30.97 19.55 11.37
N ALA A 83 31.73 18.94 12.24
CA ALA A 83 31.26 18.35 13.48
C ALA A 83 31.25 19.38 14.60
N SER A 84 30.25 19.34 15.46
CA SER A 84 30.25 20.05 16.74
C SER A 84 31.08 19.27 17.77
N PHE A 85 31.93 19.94 18.48
CA PHE A 85 32.78 19.30 19.50
C PHE A 85 33.02 20.21 20.71
N ASN A 86 33.36 19.59 21.85
CA ASN A 86 33.77 20.28 23.06
C ASN A 86 35.24 19.93 23.36
N SER A 87 36.11 20.90 23.29
CA SER A 87 37.56 20.72 23.54
C SER A 87 37.87 20.20 24.93
N ALA A 88 36.98 20.34 25.91
CA ALA A 88 37.15 19.74 27.25
C ALA A 88 37.17 18.18 27.21
N LEU A 89 36.68 17.59 26.13
CA LEU A 89 36.68 16.15 25.90
C LEU A 89 37.88 15.66 25.08
N PHE A 90 38.89 16.51 24.94
CA PHE A 90 40.10 16.22 24.16
C PHE A 90 41.35 16.05 25.04
N ALA A 91 42.16 15.10 24.66
CA ALA A 91 43.47 14.84 25.21
C ALA A 91 44.52 14.82 24.08
N PRO A 92 45.83 14.82 24.37
CA PRO A 92 46.86 14.75 23.35
C PRO A 92 46.70 13.55 22.38
N ASN A 93 46.11 12.45 22.84
CA ASN A 93 45.99 11.20 22.12
C ASN A 93 44.54 10.77 21.81
N SER A 94 43.55 11.57 22.20
CA SER A 94 42.14 11.26 21.94
C SER A 94 41.26 12.50 21.84
N ALA A 95 40.20 12.43 21.01
CA ALA A 95 39.17 13.45 20.88
C ALA A 95 37.81 12.79 20.78
N VAL A 96 36.86 13.16 21.65
CA VAL A 96 35.50 12.69 21.63
C VAL A 96 34.66 13.67 20.83
N VAL A 97 33.99 13.18 19.78
CA VAL A 97 33.25 14.02 18.84
C VAL A 97 31.99 13.32 18.38
N GLN A 98 30.96 14.12 18.08
CA GLN A 98 29.71 13.58 17.51
C GLN A 98 29.76 13.69 16.00
N ILE A 99 29.41 12.59 15.28
CA ILE A 99 29.29 12.59 13.85
C ILE A 99 28.12 13.51 13.44
N PRO A 100 28.35 14.50 12.55
CA PRO A 100 27.32 15.43 12.14
C PRO A 100 26.23 14.76 11.32
N ASN A 101 25.05 15.42 11.23
CA ASN A 101 24.02 15.02 10.30
C ASN A 101 24.44 15.44 8.88
N ILE A 102 24.75 14.47 8.02
CA ILE A 102 25.25 14.68 6.67
C ILE A 102 24.12 14.55 5.67
N ASP A 103 23.87 15.62 4.90
CA ASP A 103 23.00 15.60 3.73
C ASP A 103 23.82 15.16 2.51
N PHE A 104 23.84 13.86 2.23
CA PHE A 104 24.60 13.29 1.13
C PHE A 104 24.15 13.75 -0.24
N ALA A 105 22.96 14.36 -0.38
CA ALA A 105 22.51 14.92 -1.64
C ALA A 105 23.23 16.23 -2.00
N LYS A 106 23.79 16.93 -1.00
CA LYS A 106 24.45 18.24 -1.17
C LYS A 106 25.93 18.25 -0.87
N ILE A 107 26.51 17.08 -0.59
CA ILE A 107 27.91 16.98 -0.20
C ILE A 107 28.87 17.16 -1.36
N ASP A 108 30.03 17.73 -1.07
CA ASP A 108 31.18 17.70 -1.99
C ASP A 108 31.73 16.28 -2.09
N THR A 109 31.50 15.65 -3.26
CA THR A 109 31.90 14.26 -3.46
C THR A 109 33.40 14.00 -3.42
N ALA A 110 34.23 15.04 -3.56
CA ALA A 110 35.68 14.94 -3.42
C ALA A 110 36.13 14.72 -1.97
N LYS A 111 35.25 15.05 -1.02
CA LYS A 111 35.52 14.90 0.43
C LYS A 111 34.90 13.66 1.05
N LEU A 112 34.23 12.83 0.25
CA LEU A 112 33.64 11.57 0.73
C LEU A 112 34.71 10.63 1.28
N TYR A 113 34.31 9.89 2.30
CA TYR A 113 35.15 8.87 2.97
C TYR A 113 36.37 9.44 3.69
N THR A 114 36.30 10.70 4.15
CA THR A 114 37.38 11.35 4.84
C THR A 114 36.94 11.98 6.17
N VAL A 115 37.84 11.96 7.14
CA VAL A 115 37.79 12.83 8.31
C VAL A 115 38.97 13.79 8.22
N GLU A 116 38.67 15.09 8.18
CA GLU A 116 39.65 16.17 8.25
C GLU A 116 39.74 16.67 9.68
N TYR A 117 40.94 16.73 10.23
CA TYR A 117 41.23 17.20 11.58
C TYR A 117 42.26 18.29 11.52
N ALA A 118 41.93 19.49 11.99
CA ALA A 118 42.85 20.62 11.99
C ALA A 118 43.11 21.14 13.39
N THR A 119 44.36 21.52 13.66
CA THR A 119 44.83 22.28 14.83
C THR A 119 45.56 23.52 14.31
N ALA A 120 46.01 24.38 15.23
CA ALA A 120 46.89 25.50 14.87
C ALA A 120 48.24 25.04 14.25
N ALA A 121 48.67 23.81 14.52
CA ALA A 121 49.95 23.24 14.02
C ALA A 121 49.82 22.61 12.64
N GLY A 122 48.58 22.41 12.10
CA GLY A 122 48.37 21.84 10.78
C GLY A 122 47.08 21.01 10.68
N THR A 123 46.91 20.38 9.54
CA THR A 123 45.74 19.57 9.21
C THR A 123 46.14 18.18 8.78
N THR A 124 45.38 17.18 9.20
CA THR A 124 45.49 15.80 8.74
C THR A 124 44.17 15.32 8.16
N THR A 125 44.22 14.38 7.22
CA THR A 125 43.07 13.71 6.64
C THR A 125 43.18 12.21 6.88
N PHE A 126 42.11 11.59 7.37
CA PHE A 126 42.05 10.16 7.68
C PHE A 126 40.96 9.52 6.83
N ALA A 127 41.26 8.38 6.20
CA ALA A 127 40.29 7.63 5.44
C ALA A 127 39.28 6.96 6.38
N PHE A 128 37.99 7.38 6.26
CA PHE A 128 36.93 6.84 7.08
C PHE A 128 35.65 6.76 6.26
N LYS A 129 35.15 5.55 6.05
CA LYS A 129 34.01 5.30 5.16
C LYS A 129 32.68 5.63 5.85
N LEU A 130 32.36 6.91 5.92
CA LEU A 130 31.09 7.39 6.44
C LEU A 130 30.02 7.64 5.33
N GLY A 131 30.30 7.42 4.09
CA GLY A 131 29.39 7.63 2.95
C GLY A 131 27.99 7.05 3.19
N PRO A 132 27.02 7.36 2.32
CA PRO A 132 25.66 6.86 2.47
C PRO A 132 25.69 5.34 2.55
N ALA A 133 24.79 4.78 3.35
CA ALA A 133 24.55 3.34 3.35
C ALA A 133 24.15 2.87 1.93
N ALA A 134 24.28 1.58 1.68
CA ALA A 134 23.81 0.98 0.43
C ALA A 134 22.33 1.33 0.20
N PRO A 135 21.92 1.58 -1.06
CA PRO A 135 20.52 1.85 -1.36
C PRO A 135 19.65 0.65 -1.05
N THR A 136 18.39 0.89 -0.74
CA THR A 136 17.35 -0.14 -0.69
C THR A 136 16.22 0.26 -1.63
N LEU A 137 15.53 -0.74 -2.18
CA LEU A 137 14.36 -0.56 -3.05
C LEU A 137 13.13 -1.07 -2.32
N SER A 138 12.00 -0.40 -2.44
CA SER A 138 10.75 -0.77 -1.77
C SER A 138 9.54 -0.83 -2.69
N ALA A 139 9.45 0.06 -3.68
CA ALA A 139 8.32 0.12 -4.60
C ALA A 139 8.69 0.88 -5.88
N ILE A 140 7.85 0.71 -6.89
CA ILE A 140 7.83 1.49 -8.12
C ILE A 140 6.44 2.06 -8.35
N SER A 141 6.32 3.29 -8.84
CA SER A 141 5.03 3.96 -9.04
C SER A 141 4.18 3.32 -10.12
N ASP A 142 4.79 2.87 -11.19
CA ASP A 142 4.11 2.22 -12.32
C ASP A 142 5.07 1.27 -13.07
N VAL A 143 4.78 -0.01 -12.99
CA VAL A 143 5.59 -1.06 -13.65
C VAL A 143 5.33 -1.09 -15.17
N PHE A 144 4.13 -0.69 -15.60
CA PHE A 144 3.68 -0.74 -16.99
C PHE A 144 3.42 0.65 -17.57
N ALA A 145 4.15 1.65 -17.10
CA ALA A 145 4.16 2.96 -17.70
C ALA A 145 4.55 2.88 -19.19
N ALA A 146 3.98 3.72 -20.01
CA ALA A 146 4.35 3.77 -21.41
C ALA A 146 5.79 4.28 -21.57
N PRO A 147 6.51 3.88 -22.63
CA PRO A 147 7.83 4.43 -22.90
C PRO A 147 7.81 5.96 -22.92
N GLY A 148 8.71 6.58 -22.15
CA GLY A 148 8.78 8.03 -21.99
C GLY A 148 7.92 8.60 -20.85
N ASP A 149 7.04 7.84 -20.23
CA ASP A 149 6.32 8.28 -19.03
C ASP A 149 7.26 8.40 -17.83
N SER A 150 6.96 9.36 -16.95
CA SER A 150 7.71 9.56 -15.71
C SER A 150 7.35 8.49 -14.69
N VAL A 151 8.37 7.82 -14.17
CA VAL A 151 8.26 6.76 -13.16
C VAL A 151 9.13 7.10 -11.97
N TYR A 152 8.66 6.75 -10.77
CA TYR A 152 9.38 6.92 -9.52
C TYR A 152 9.68 5.57 -8.88
N LEU A 153 10.96 5.38 -8.56
CA LEU A 153 11.45 4.27 -7.76
C LEU A 153 11.60 4.74 -6.32
N TYR A 154 10.96 4.06 -5.39
CA TYR A 154 10.99 4.39 -3.97
C TYR A 154 11.94 3.46 -3.21
N GLY A 155 12.51 3.99 -2.14
CA GLY A 155 13.47 3.25 -1.33
C GLY A 155 14.12 4.11 -0.26
N SER A 156 15.35 3.76 0.12
CA SER A 156 16.17 4.58 0.99
C SER A 156 17.60 4.66 0.46
N ASN A 157 18.34 5.68 0.89
CA ASN A 157 19.72 5.95 0.47
C ASN A 157 19.89 6.05 -1.07
N LEU A 158 18.85 6.48 -1.78
CA LEU A 158 18.87 6.74 -3.24
C LEU A 158 19.54 8.09 -3.52
N VAL A 159 20.75 8.29 -3.02
CA VAL A 159 21.57 9.50 -3.18
C VAL A 159 22.90 9.15 -3.85
N LEU A 160 23.53 10.12 -4.49
CA LEU A 160 24.80 9.93 -5.20
C LEU A 160 24.74 8.74 -6.18
N VAL A 161 23.61 8.65 -6.90
CA VAL A 161 23.34 7.57 -7.84
C VAL A 161 24.31 7.69 -9.03
N GLN A 162 24.99 6.61 -9.34
CA GLN A 162 25.95 6.50 -10.44
C GLN A 162 25.35 5.80 -11.65
N GLN A 163 24.46 4.85 -11.41
CA GLN A 163 23.83 4.06 -12.46
C GLN A 163 22.44 3.60 -12.02
N LEU A 164 21.52 3.65 -12.96
CA LEU A 164 20.19 3.04 -12.88
C LEU A 164 19.99 2.17 -14.12
N SER A 165 19.47 0.96 -13.94
CA SER A 165 18.94 0.14 -15.02
C SER A 165 17.55 -0.38 -14.65
N TYR A 166 16.68 -0.45 -15.64
CA TYR A 166 15.32 -0.99 -15.52
C TYR A 166 15.09 -2.03 -16.62
N GLY A 167 14.74 -3.25 -16.23
CA GLY A 167 14.51 -4.32 -17.18
C GLY A 167 15.74 -4.60 -18.08
N GLY A 168 16.95 -4.52 -17.54
CA GLY A 168 18.21 -4.68 -18.29
C GLY A 168 18.63 -3.44 -19.12
N THR A 169 17.74 -2.47 -19.31
CA THR A 169 18.03 -1.24 -20.06
C THR A 169 18.62 -0.17 -19.15
N LYS A 170 19.79 0.36 -19.51
CA LYS A 170 20.42 1.48 -18.80
C LYS A 170 19.59 2.75 -18.96
N ILE A 171 19.29 3.41 -17.86
CA ILE A 171 18.58 4.69 -17.84
C ILE A 171 19.60 5.83 -17.82
N PRO A 172 19.67 6.66 -18.87
CA PRO A 172 20.69 7.69 -18.97
C PRO A 172 20.41 8.94 -18.14
N LYS A 173 19.13 9.20 -17.82
CA LYS A 173 18.70 10.39 -17.06
C LYS A 173 17.79 9.97 -15.92
N PHE A 174 18.16 10.37 -14.72
CA PHE A 174 17.39 10.12 -13.50
C PHE A 174 17.64 11.26 -12.51
N ASN A 175 16.71 11.45 -11.56
CA ASN A 175 16.81 12.50 -10.57
C ASN A 175 16.37 11.98 -9.21
N SER A 176 17.23 12.10 -8.20
CA SER A 176 16.92 11.76 -6.82
C SER A 176 16.28 12.94 -6.10
N ASN A 177 15.32 12.69 -5.23
CA ASN A 177 14.85 13.71 -4.31
C ASN A 177 15.92 14.00 -3.23
N ALA A 178 15.77 15.15 -2.56
CA ALA A 178 16.74 15.63 -1.56
C ALA A 178 16.97 14.65 -0.39
N ASN A 179 15.95 13.84 -0.06
CA ASN A 179 16.02 12.90 1.08
C ASN A 179 16.50 11.51 0.66
N GLY A 180 16.74 11.26 -0.62
CA GLY A 180 17.15 9.94 -1.12
C GLY A 180 16.11 8.84 -0.92
N THR A 181 14.82 9.20 -0.90
CA THR A 181 13.70 8.26 -0.74
C THR A 181 12.99 7.97 -2.04
N ALA A 182 13.27 8.73 -3.09
CA ALA A 182 12.69 8.54 -4.43
C ALA A 182 13.68 8.90 -5.51
N LEU A 183 13.64 8.15 -6.63
CA LEU A 183 14.43 8.35 -7.83
C LEU A 183 13.49 8.38 -9.04
N GLY A 184 13.36 9.54 -9.69
CA GLY A 184 12.55 9.73 -10.88
C GLY A 184 13.33 9.41 -12.14
N PHE A 185 12.70 8.76 -13.11
CA PHE A 185 13.26 8.46 -14.44
C PHE A 185 12.15 8.32 -15.48
N LEU A 186 12.52 8.26 -16.76
CA LEU A 186 11.59 7.97 -17.85
C LEU A 186 11.61 6.47 -18.17
N MET A 187 10.44 5.88 -18.32
CA MET A 187 10.28 4.45 -18.67
C MET A 187 11.00 4.17 -19.99
N PRO A 188 11.90 3.18 -20.07
CA PRO A 188 12.55 2.81 -21.30
C PRO A 188 11.62 2.13 -22.30
N ALA A 189 11.93 2.23 -23.59
CA ALA A 189 11.14 1.61 -24.66
C ALA A 189 11.27 0.08 -24.70
N THR A 190 12.37 -0.46 -24.19
CA THR A 190 12.67 -1.90 -24.25
C THR A 190 13.11 -2.39 -22.87
N THR A 191 12.75 -3.62 -22.56
CA THR A 191 13.22 -4.35 -21.39
C THR A 191 13.65 -5.74 -21.81
N SER A 192 14.79 -6.22 -21.29
CA SER A 192 15.35 -7.54 -21.61
C SER A 192 15.33 -8.49 -20.41
N ASP A 193 15.16 -7.95 -19.20
CA ASP A 193 15.07 -8.74 -17.97
C ASP A 193 13.99 -8.20 -17.02
N LYS A 194 13.92 -8.76 -15.82
CA LYS A 194 12.92 -8.39 -14.80
C LYS A 194 13.55 -7.73 -13.57
N PHE A 195 14.69 -7.08 -13.73
CA PHE A 195 15.39 -6.50 -12.60
C PHE A 195 15.47 -4.99 -12.68
N ILE A 196 15.45 -4.38 -11.50
CA ILE A 196 15.83 -2.99 -11.28
C ILE A 196 17.16 -3.01 -10.54
N VAL A 197 18.15 -2.28 -11.04
CA VAL A 197 19.45 -2.17 -10.40
C VAL A 197 19.80 -0.70 -10.24
N VAL A 198 20.09 -0.31 -9.00
CA VAL A 198 20.56 1.04 -8.65
C VAL A 198 21.93 0.93 -8.02
N THR A 199 22.90 1.61 -8.59
CA THR A 199 24.26 1.73 -8.03
C THR A 199 24.45 3.16 -7.55
N THR A 200 24.80 3.32 -6.29
CA THR A 200 25.17 4.58 -5.66
C THR A 200 26.61 4.52 -5.20
N LYS A 201 27.17 5.63 -4.71
CA LYS A 201 28.48 5.58 -4.03
C LYS A 201 28.47 4.77 -2.74
N GLY A 202 27.29 4.53 -2.15
CA GLY A 202 27.14 3.69 -0.93
C GLY A 202 27.08 2.19 -1.22
N GLY A 203 26.80 1.79 -2.45
CA GLY A 203 26.66 0.38 -2.85
C GLY A 203 25.66 0.18 -3.96
N THR A 204 25.25 -1.06 -4.19
CA THR A 204 24.30 -1.46 -5.22
C THR A 204 23.11 -2.16 -4.58
N ALA A 205 21.91 -1.80 -5.01
CA ALA A 205 20.67 -2.54 -4.76
C ALA A 205 20.17 -3.16 -6.06
N ARG A 206 19.66 -4.37 -5.96
CA ARG A 206 18.98 -5.08 -7.03
C ARG A 206 17.66 -5.62 -6.51
N ASP A 207 16.60 -5.43 -7.26
CA ASP A 207 15.28 -5.97 -6.93
C ASP A 207 14.62 -6.49 -8.19
N THR A 208 13.63 -7.36 -8.02
CA THR A 208 12.83 -7.90 -9.12
C THR A 208 11.62 -7.01 -9.35
N ILE A 209 11.36 -6.67 -10.60
CA ILE A 209 10.12 -6.00 -11.01
C ILE A 209 8.96 -6.92 -10.63
N ASN A 210 8.25 -6.59 -9.56
CA ASN A 210 7.12 -7.39 -9.09
C ASN A 210 5.84 -6.88 -9.74
N ALA A 211 5.34 -7.65 -10.71
CA ALA A 211 4.11 -7.37 -11.45
C ALA A 211 3.20 -8.60 -11.48
N LYS A 212 3.17 -9.37 -10.38
CA LYS A 212 2.29 -10.54 -10.28
C LYS A 212 0.84 -10.11 -10.53
N PRO A 213 0.13 -10.73 -11.50
CA PRO A 213 -1.22 -10.33 -11.86
C PRO A 213 -2.19 -10.50 -10.69
N ILE A 214 -3.16 -9.61 -10.63
CA ILE A 214 -4.25 -9.60 -9.63
C ILE A 214 -5.56 -9.49 -10.38
N ILE A 215 -6.54 -10.34 -10.08
CA ILE A 215 -7.93 -10.22 -10.51
C ILE A 215 -8.71 -9.59 -9.34
N ALA A 216 -9.36 -8.45 -9.57
CA ALA A 216 -10.20 -7.77 -8.59
C ALA A 216 -11.68 -8.03 -8.84
N ALA A 217 -12.12 -8.02 -10.10
CA ALA A 217 -13.51 -8.23 -10.47
C ALA A 217 -13.64 -8.72 -11.92
N ILE A 218 -14.79 -9.31 -12.24
CA ILE A 218 -15.19 -9.71 -13.59
C ILE A 218 -16.50 -8.99 -13.90
N SER A 219 -16.59 -8.32 -15.04
CA SER A 219 -17.76 -7.53 -15.41
C SER A 219 -19.04 -8.36 -15.61
N ASN A 220 -18.88 -9.58 -16.10
CA ASN A 220 -19.97 -10.53 -16.25
C ASN A 220 -19.40 -11.96 -16.10
N GLY A 221 -19.86 -12.66 -15.07
CA GLY A 221 -19.46 -14.04 -14.77
C GLY A 221 -20.27 -15.07 -15.55
N ASN A 222 -21.42 -14.68 -16.09
CA ASN A 222 -22.33 -15.53 -16.87
C ASN A 222 -22.74 -14.85 -18.19
N PRO A 223 -21.79 -14.52 -19.07
CA PRO A 223 -22.09 -13.76 -20.28
C PRO A 223 -22.80 -14.59 -21.34
N ASP A 224 -23.57 -13.92 -22.17
CA ASP A 224 -24.03 -14.50 -23.42
C ASP A 224 -22.93 -14.47 -24.48
N VAL A 225 -23.10 -15.30 -25.51
CA VAL A 225 -22.17 -15.39 -26.64
C VAL A 225 -21.96 -14.01 -27.28
N GLY A 226 -20.70 -13.60 -27.38
CA GLY A 226 -20.33 -12.34 -27.99
C GLY A 226 -20.43 -11.12 -27.07
N ASP A 227 -20.86 -11.31 -25.81
CA ASP A 227 -20.80 -10.26 -24.82
C ASP A 227 -19.37 -9.86 -24.52
N SER A 228 -19.16 -8.58 -24.27
CA SER A 228 -17.86 -8.07 -23.85
C SER A 228 -17.65 -8.36 -22.37
N VAL A 229 -16.64 -9.18 -22.05
CA VAL A 229 -16.20 -9.46 -20.68
C VAL A 229 -14.94 -8.68 -20.37
N TYR A 230 -14.94 -7.97 -19.25
CA TYR A 230 -13.77 -7.31 -18.68
C TYR A 230 -13.36 -8.05 -17.42
N VAL A 231 -12.10 -8.44 -17.34
CA VAL A 231 -11.46 -8.87 -16.10
C VAL A 231 -10.66 -7.69 -15.58
N TYR A 232 -11.13 -7.05 -14.53
CA TYR A 232 -10.49 -5.92 -13.89
C TYR A 232 -9.47 -6.38 -12.86
N GLY A 233 -8.39 -5.62 -12.71
CA GLY A 233 -7.38 -5.95 -11.73
C GLY A 233 -6.16 -5.04 -11.77
N ALA A 234 -5.01 -5.61 -11.47
CA ALA A 234 -3.73 -4.95 -11.59
C ALA A 234 -2.71 -5.89 -12.23
N TYR A 235 -1.76 -5.30 -12.92
CA TYR A 235 -0.67 -6.03 -13.58
C TYR A 235 -1.14 -7.05 -14.64
N LEU A 236 -2.29 -6.82 -15.24
CA LEU A 236 -2.87 -7.63 -16.31
C LEU A 236 -2.26 -7.20 -17.66
N LYS A 237 -0.95 -7.36 -17.79
CA LYS A 237 -0.13 -7.03 -18.96
C LYS A 237 0.76 -8.20 -19.37
N THR A 238 1.24 -8.19 -20.61
CA THR A 238 2.04 -9.29 -21.16
C THR A 238 1.34 -10.65 -20.99
N VAL A 239 0.04 -10.66 -21.25
CA VAL A 239 -0.81 -11.83 -21.08
C VAL A 239 -0.46 -12.86 -22.13
N GLN A 240 -0.18 -14.08 -21.67
CA GLN A 240 0.18 -15.23 -22.51
C GLN A 240 -1.02 -16.13 -22.79
N SER A 241 -1.91 -16.28 -21.81
CA SER A 241 -3.13 -17.05 -21.96
C SER A 241 -4.21 -16.61 -20.97
N ILE A 242 -5.46 -16.78 -21.38
CA ILE A 242 -6.67 -16.58 -20.57
C ILE A 242 -7.52 -17.84 -20.68
N SER A 243 -8.00 -18.33 -19.54
CA SER A 243 -9.06 -19.33 -19.45
C SER A 243 -10.28 -18.73 -18.77
N PHE A 244 -11.45 -18.86 -19.34
CA PHE A 244 -12.72 -18.41 -18.78
C PHE A 244 -13.68 -19.59 -18.68
N GLY A 245 -13.96 -20.05 -17.46
CA GLY A 245 -14.79 -21.24 -17.23
C GLY A 245 -14.26 -22.50 -17.89
N GLY A 246 -12.95 -22.62 -18.10
CA GLY A 246 -12.32 -23.75 -18.79
C GLY A 246 -12.11 -23.55 -20.30
N ALA A 247 -12.78 -22.57 -20.95
CA ALA A 247 -12.50 -22.25 -22.33
C ALA A 247 -11.25 -21.39 -22.48
N THR A 248 -10.40 -21.67 -23.47
CA THR A 248 -9.25 -20.83 -23.81
C THR A 248 -9.71 -19.62 -24.62
N ILE A 249 -9.36 -18.44 -24.18
CA ILE A 249 -9.62 -17.18 -24.87
C ILE A 249 -8.40 -16.81 -25.69
N THR A 250 -8.56 -16.82 -27.01
CA THR A 250 -7.45 -16.53 -27.97
C THR A 250 -7.40 -15.07 -28.40
N ASN A 251 -8.53 -14.37 -28.36
CA ASN A 251 -8.64 -12.96 -28.78
C ASN A 251 -8.99 -12.10 -27.58
N PHE A 252 -8.09 -11.25 -27.18
CA PHE A 252 -8.29 -10.33 -26.05
C PHE A 252 -7.53 -9.03 -26.27
N THR A 253 -7.89 -8.00 -25.51
CA THR A 253 -7.22 -6.70 -25.49
C THR A 253 -6.81 -6.39 -24.05
N GLU A 254 -5.55 -6.00 -23.87
CA GLU A 254 -5.04 -5.54 -22.59
C GLU A 254 -5.31 -4.05 -22.40
N GLY A 255 -5.84 -3.70 -21.25
CA GLY A 255 -6.08 -2.31 -20.85
C GLY A 255 -4.82 -1.53 -20.55
N PRO A 256 -4.91 -0.19 -20.44
CA PRO A 256 -3.82 0.66 -20.02
C PRO A 256 -3.27 0.20 -18.67
N ARG A 257 -1.94 0.19 -18.53
CA ARG A 257 -1.22 -0.15 -17.30
C ARG A 257 -1.61 -1.49 -16.66
N GLY A 258 -2.25 -2.39 -17.46
CA GLY A 258 -2.73 -3.67 -16.96
C GLY A 258 -3.92 -3.57 -15.99
N ALA A 259 -4.75 -2.55 -16.11
CA ALA A 259 -5.94 -2.36 -15.28
C ALA A 259 -7.07 -3.34 -15.62
N TYR A 260 -7.08 -3.89 -16.80
CA TYR A 260 -8.05 -4.91 -17.25
C TYR A 260 -7.54 -5.70 -18.44
N VAL A 261 -8.17 -6.86 -18.65
CA VAL A 261 -8.19 -7.55 -19.97
C VAL A 261 -9.64 -7.63 -20.44
N LYS A 262 -9.86 -7.42 -21.72
CA LYS A 262 -11.17 -7.48 -22.37
C LYS A 262 -11.18 -8.54 -23.46
N PHE A 263 -12.25 -9.32 -23.52
CA PHE A 263 -12.50 -10.28 -24.59
C PHE A 263 -14.00 -10.41 -24.87
N LEU A 264 -14.36 -11.09 -25.94
CA LEU A 264 -15.74 -11.50 -26.21
C LEU A 264 -15.97 -12.89 -25.65
N ALA A 265 -17.10 -13.07 -24.99
CA ALA A 265 -17.47 -14.36 -24.43
C ALA A 265 -17.55 -15.43 -25.55
N PRO A 266 -16.93 -16.60 -25.34
CA PRO A 266 -17.00 -17.70 -26.29
C PRO A 266 -18.42 -18.28 -26.34
N GLY A 267 -18.65 -19.24 -27.24
CA GLY A 267 -19.96 -19.86 -27.39
C GLY A 267 -20.49 -20.44 -26.08
N LYS A 268 -21.73 -20.10 -25.75
CA LYS A 268 -22.42 -20.38 -24.48
C LYS A 268 -22.36 -21.85 -24.03
N TYR A 269 -22.34 -22.78 -24.98
CA TYR A 269 -22.35 -24.23 -24.73
C TYR A 269 -20.98 -24.88 -24.87
N SER A 270 -19.93 -24.12 -25.18
CA SER A 270 -18.63 -24.64 -25.52
C SER A 270 -17.66 -24.71 -24.33
N TYR A 271 -18.07 -24.25 -23.16
CA TYR A 271 -17.21 -24.26 -21.98
C TYR A 271 -17.99 -24.60 -20.70
N ALA A 272 -17.33 -25.27 -19.78
CA ALA A 272 -17.88 -25.65 -18.50
C ALA A 272 -17.78 -24.50 -17.47
N SER A 273 -18.48 -24.66 -16.34
CA SER A 273 -18.24 -23.82 -15.18
C SER A 273 -16.83 -24.03 -14.64
N GLY A 274 -16.12 -22.95 -14.38
CA GLY A 274 -14.76 -23.00 -13.86
C GLY A 274 -14.21 -21.62 -13.50
N PRO A 275 -13.00 -21.53 -12.97
CA PRO A 275 -12.38 -20.27 -12.62
C PRO A 275 -12.00 -19.47 -13.88
N VAL A 276 -11.75 -18.17 -13.68
CA VAL A 276 -11.00 -17.36 -14.64
C VAL A 276 -9.53 -17.43 -14.26
N ALA A 277 -8.69 -17.88 -15.21
CA ALA A 277 -7.25 -17.92 -15.01
C ALA A 277 -6.54 -17.06 -16.05
N ILE A 278 -5.54 -16.31 -15.62
CA ILE A 278 -4.70 -15.47 -16.48
C ILE A 278 -3.24 -15.79 -16.21
N VAL A 279 -2.52 -16.10 -17.27
CA VAL A 279 -1.07 -16.30 -17.25
C VAL A 279 -0.43 -15.08 -17.91
N THR A 280 0.49 -14.45 -17.21
CA THR A 280 1.33 -13.36 -17.73
C THR A 280 2.79 -13.77 -17.68
N SER A 281 3.67 -12.99 -18.28
CA SER A 281 5.12 -13.19 -18.14
C SER A 281 5.62 -13.04 -16.69
N TYR A 282 4.80 -12.51 -15.78
CA TYR A 282 5.14 -12.27 -14.37
C TYR A 282 4.48 -13.27 -13.41
N GLY A 283 3.68 -14.17 -13.92
CA GLY A 283 3.05 -15.24 -13.12
C GLY A 283 1.61 -15.51 -13.52
N THR A 284 0.98 -16.38 -12.74
CA THR A 284 -0.39 -16.83 -12.96
C THR A 284 -1.27 -16.37 -11.81
N ILE A 285 -2.52 -16.02 -12.13
CA ILE A 285 -3.60 -15.77 -11.19
C ILE A 285 -4.84 -16.52 -11.62
N SER A 286 -5.64 -16.97 -10.66
CA SER A 286 -6.94 -17.60 -10.88
C SER A 286 -7.92 -17.08 -9.84
N THR A 287 -9.20 -16.94 -10.24
CA THR A 287 -10.26 -16.67 -9.27
C THR A 287 -10.46 -17.87 -8.37
N ALA A 288 -10.82 -17.63 -7.11
CA ALA A 288 -11.24 -18.67 -6.19
C ALA A 288 -12.67 -19.17 -6.49
N TYR A 289 -13.46 -18.37 -7.17
CA TYR A 289 -14.83 -18.69 -7.59
C TYR A 289 -14.90 -19.04 -9.06
N LYS A 290 -16.00 -19.73 -9.43
CA LYS A 290 -16.30 -20.16 -10.80
C LYS A 290 -17.14 -19.11 -11.52
N VAL A 291 -16.94 -19.01 -12.83
CA VAL A 291 -17.80 -18.31 -13.78
C VAL A 291 -18.51 -19.31 -14.66
N ASN A 292 -19.44 -18.85 -15.48
CA ASN A 292 -20.27 -19.67 -16.34
C ASN A 292 -21.01 -20.78 -15.57
N THR A 293 -21.60 -20.40 -14.46
CA THR A 293 -22.44 -21.29 -13.64
C THR A 293 -23.83 -21.33 -14.24
N GLN A 294 -24.07 -22.29 -15.14
CA GLN A 294 -25.31 -22.33 -15.96
C GLN A 294 -26.54 -22.76 -15.18
N ASN A 295 -26.41 -23.67 -14.26
CA ASN A 295 -27.51 -24.22 -13.48
C ASN A 295 -27.06 -24.37 -12.04
N GLY A 296 -27.74 -23.66 -11.15
CA GLY A 296 -27.58 -23.81 -9.74
C GLY A 296 -26.14 -23.66 -9.28
N VAL A 297 -25.75 -22.48 -8.85
CA VAL A 297 -24.56 -22.33 -8.01
C VAL A 297 -24.86 -23.14 -6.76
N THR A 298 -24.26 -24.30 -6.61
CA THR A 298 -24.54 -25.19 -5.46
C THR A 298 -23.90 -24.69 -4.18
N ASP A 299 -22.80 -23.95 -4.30
CA ASP A 299 -22.05 -23.44 -3.14
C ASP A 299 -22.31 -21.95 -2.94
N GLY A 300 -22.93 -21.59 -1.82
CA GLY A 300 -23.23 -20.19 -1.45
C GLY A 300 -24.38 -19.55 -2.21
N LEU A 301 -25.17 -20.29 -2.99
CA LEU A 301 -26.35 -19.78 -3.66
C LEU A 301 -27.40 -19.33 -2.62
N LEU A 302 -27.85 -18.08 -2.74
CA LEU A 302 -28.87 -17.51 -1.89
C LEU A 302 -30.22 -17.41 -2.60
N ALA A 303 -30.21 -17.01 -3.87
CA ALA A 303 -31.40 -16.98 -4.70
C ALA A 303 -31.05 -17.00 -6.21
N ASN A 304 -31.76 -17.79 -6.96
CA ASN A 304 -31.72 -17.76 -8.45
C ASN A 304 -33.11 -17.54 -9.05
N PHE A 305 -34.12 -17.38 -8.22
CA PHE A 305 -35.52 -17.15 -8.56
C PHE A 305 -36.17 -18.24 -9.42
N GLU A 306 -35.52 -19.38 -9.64
CA GLU A 306 -36.08 -20.47 -10.44
C GLU A 306 -37.02 -21.36 -9.63
N TRP A 307 -38.21 -21.67 -10.19
CA TRP A 307 -39.13 -22.59 -9.58
C TRP A 307 -38.54 -24.00 -9.51
N GLY A 308 -38.59 -24.59 -8.33
CA GLY A 308 -38.07 -25.95 -8.11
C GLY A 308 -36.59 -26.03 -7.80
N ASP A 309 -35.92 -24.90 -7.75
CA ASP A 309 -34.54 -24.75 -7.29
C ASP A 309 -34.48 -23.81 -6.06
N ASN A 310 -33.45 -23.03 -5.90
CA ASN A 310 -33.32 -22.06 -4.83
C ASN A 310 -34.02 -20.74 -5.21
N PHE A 311 -35.31 -20.72 -5.02
CA PHE A 311 -36.11 -19.53 -5.36
C PHE A 311 -35.68 -18.32 -4.56
N GLY A 312 -35.32 -18.49 -3.26
CA GLY A 312 -34.71 -17.45 -2.44
C GLY A 312 -35.62 -16.32 -2.01
N TYR A 313 -36.94 -16.57 -1.92
CA TYR A 313 -37.92 -15.53 -1.76
C TYR A 313 -38.92 -15.85 -0.64
N ALA A 314 -39.26 -14.87 0.18
CA ALA A 314 -40.19 -15.06 1.30
C ALA A 314 -41.22 -13.95 1.52
N TRP A 315 -41.11 -12.78 0.94
CA TRP A 315 -42.03 -11.67 1.21
C TRP A 315 -42.50 -10.94 -0.06
N TYR A 316 -43.78 -10.63 -0.08
CA TYR A 316 -44.45 -9.93 -1.16
C TYR A 316 -44.66 -8.48 -0.75
N GLY A 317 -43.92 -7.56 -1.31
CA GLY A 317 -44.16 -6.14 -1.21
C GLY A 317 -44.58 -5.57 -2.56
N ASP A 318 -43.85 -4.58 -3.03
CA ASP A 318 -44.08 -3.94 -4.36
C ASP A 318 -43.34 -4.70 -5.47
N GLU A 319 -43.20 -6.01 -5.33
CA GLU A 319 -42.37 -6.82 -6.21
C GLU A 319 -42.97 -7.05 -7.56
N LYS A 320 -42.09 -7.07 -8.51
CA LYS A 320 -42.41 -7.47 -9.88
C LYS A 320 -41.46 -8.57 -10.31
N PHE A 321 -42.04 -9.72 -10.61
CA PHE A 321 -41.31 -10.85 -11.15
C PHE A 321 -41.41 -10.87 -12.64
N ALA A 322 -40.30 -11.12 -13.31
CA ALA A 322 -40.29 -11.39 -14.73
C ALA A 322 -39.97 -12.88 -14.96
N PHE A 323 -40.79 -13.46 -15.81
CA PHE A 323 -40.61 -14.84 -16.25
C PHE A 323 -40.19 -14.82 -17.73
N GLY A 324 -39.02 -15.41 -18.01
CA GLY A 324 -38.47 -15.40 -19.35
C GLY A 324 -37.86 -14.05 -19.74
N PRO A 325 -37.40 -13.92 -21.01
CA PRO A 325 -36.75 -12.73 -21.48
C PRO A 325 -37.74 -11.58 -21.60
N MET A 326 -37.48 -10.51 -20.87
CA MET A 326 -38.11 -9.21 -21.10
C MET A 326 -37.29 -8.40 -22.10
N ALA A 327 -37.97 -7.72 -23.03
CA ALA A 327 -37.29 -6.94 -24.06
C ALA A 327 -36.32 -5.91 -23.50
N ASP A 328 -36.65 -5.29 -22.36
CA ASP A 328 -35.84 -4.25 -21.75
C ASP A 328 -34.57 -4.81 -21.03
N PHE A 329 -34.56 -6.07 -20.64
CA PHE A 329 -33.43 -6.68 -19.95
C PHE A 329 -32.63 -7.67 -20.82
N ASN A 330 -32.98 -7.75 -22.11
CA ASN A 330 -32.17 -8.47 -23.10
C ASN A 330 -31.95 -9.96 -22.79
N GLY A 331 -33.00 -10.63 -22.38
CA GLY A 331 -32.94 -12.07 -22.10
C GLY A 331 -32.45 -12.42 -20.73
N SER A 332 -32.55 -13.67 -20.39
CA SER A 332 -32.10 -14.24 -19.14
C SER A 332 -30.60 -14.52 -19.16
N MET A 333 -30.02 -14.57 -18.00
CA MET A 333 -28.67 -15.05 -17.83
C MET A 333 -28.58 -16.55 -18.01
N GLY A 334 -27.65 -17.01 -18.82
CA GLY A 334 -27.42 -18.41 -18.99
C GLY A 334 -28.56 -19.14 -19.72
N THR A 335 -28.40 -20.46 -19.89
CA THR A 335 -29.29 -21.27 -20.73
C THR A 335 -30.61 -21.63 -20.10
N ASN A 336 -30.73 -21.58 -18.78
CA ASN A 336 -31.92 -22.02 -18.05
C ASN A 336 -32.43 -21.01 -17.03
N ASN A 337 -31.78 -19.87 -16.87
CA ASN A 337 -32.22 -18.83 -15.98
C ASN A 337 -33.26 -18.00 -16.72
N THR A 338 -34.52 -18.31 -16.47
CA THR A 338 -35.64 -17.65 -17.10
C THR A 338 -36.34 -16.69 -16.17
N MET A 339 -36.04 -16.77 -14.88
CA MET A 339 -36.65 -15.91 -13.86
C MET A 339 -35.60 -15.00 -13.23
N TYR A 340 -36.04 -13.81 -12.97
CA TYR A 340 -35.30 -12.81 -12.24
C TYR A 340 -36.28 -11.86 -11.55
N ILE A 341 -35.81 -11.11 -10.59
CA ILE A 341 -36.60 -10.05 -9.97
C ILE A 341 -36.18 -8.69 -10.52
N TYR A 342 -37.10 -7.76 -10.64
CA TYR A 342 -36.78 -6.42 -11.09
C TYR A 342 -37.45 -5.32 -10.27
N PHE A 343 -36.77 -4.20 -10.19
CA PHE A 343 -37.29 -2.94 -9.69
C PHE A 343 -37.92 -2.17 -10.86
N ASP A 344 -39.11 -1.62 -10.65
CA ASP A 344 -39.73 -0.63 -11.52
C ASP A 344 -40.16 0.55 -10.63
N SER A 345 -39.16 1.21 -10.06
CA SER A 345 -39.39 2.30 -9.13
C SER A 345 -39.33 3.64 -9.85
N PRO A 346 -40.31 4.54 -9.67
CA PRO A 346 -40.18 5.94 -10.07
C PRO A 346 -39.07 6.62 -9.23
N ALA A 347 -38.79 7.89 -9.53
CA ALA A 347 -37.93 8.70 -8.67
C ALA A 347 -38.48 8.69 -7.23
N LEU A 348 -37.59 8.36 -6.28
CA LEU A 348 -37.99 8.27 -4.89
C LEU A 348 -37.99 9.65 -4.23
N ALA A 349 -39.06 9.98 -3.53
CA ALA A 349 -39.09 11.15 -2.67
C ALA A 349 -38.00 11.08 -1.58
N GLY A 350 -37.67 12.23 -0.99
CA GLY A 350 -36.71 12.26 0.12
C GLY A 350 -37.12 11.34 1.27
N GLY A 351 -36.24 10.49 1.73
CA GLY A 351 -36.48 9.50 2.78
C GLY A 351 -37.29 8.27 2.36
N ALA A 352 -37.82 8.23 1.13
CA ALA A 352 -38.65 7.11 0.66
C ALA A 352 -37.83 5.85 0.34
N SER A 353 -38.52 4.71 0.39
CA SER A 353 -37.98 3.41 0.02
C SER A 353 -38.87 2.71 -0.98
N ALA A 354 -38.29 1.97 -1.89
CA ALA A 354 -38.96 0.96 -2.69
C ALA A 354 -38.38 -0.41 -2.30
N TYR A 355 -39.24 -1.29 -1.87
CA TYR A 355 -38.82 -2.62 -1.46
C TYR A 355 -38.72 -3.52 -2.70
N ALA A 356 -37.55 -4.13 -2.86
CA ALA A 356 -37.50 -5.41 -3.53
C ALA A 356 -37.55 -6.47 -2.46
N PRO A 357 -38.34 -7.49 -2.62
CA PRO A 357 -38.44 -8.56 -1.68
C PRO A 357 -37.32 -9.55 -1.91
N LEU A 358 -36.16 -9.11 -1.68
CA LEU A 358 -35.00 -9.97 -1.79
C LEU A 358 -34.66 -10.37 -0.40
N GLY A 359 -35.22 -11.43 0.08
CA GLY A 359 -34.86 -11.75 1.38
C GLY A 359 -35.34 -13.02 1.87
N ASN A 360 -34.97 -14.06 1.54
CA ASN A 360 -34.89 -15.13 2.46
C ASN A 360 -34.01 -16.23 1.92
N SER A 361 -32.91 -16.36 2.54
CA SER A 361 -32.34 -17.68 2.62
C SER A 361 -33.32 -18.55 3.37
N ASN A 362 -34.16 -19.23 2.73
CA ASN A 362 -34.92 -20.26 3.36
C ASN A 362 -33.91 -21.21 4.04
N THR A 363 -34.00 -21.27 5.36
CA THR A 363 -33.66 -22.39 6.18
C THR A 363 -32.67 -23.38 5.56
N GLY A 364 -31.40 -23.12 5.65
CA GLY A 364 -30.36 -24.06 5.29
C GLY A 364 -29.34 -23.57 4.27
N ASN A 365 -29.57 -22.48 3.56
CA ASN A 365 -28.60 -21.93 2.64
C ASN A 365 -27.58 -21.13 3.40
N HIS A 366 -26.36 -21.62 3.41
CA HIS A 366 -25.24 -20.93 4.03
C HIS A 366 -24.65 -19.95 3.02
N TRP A 367 -24.43 -18.72 3.44
CA TRP A 367 -23.59 -17.76 2.70
C TRP A 367 -22.18 -18.28 2.57
N VAL A 368 -21.68 -18.87 3.65
CA VAL A 368 -20.40 -19.53 3.70
C VAL A 368 -20.56 -20.91 4.34
N PRO A 369 -19.77 -21.90 3.98
CA PRO A 369 -19.74 -23.18 4.68
C PRO A 369 -19.46 -22.95 6.19
N ALA A 370 -20.09 -23.74 7.05
CA ALA A 370 -19.90 -23.59 8.50
C ALA A 370 -18.42 -23.65 8.94
N ALA A 371 -17.61 -24.45 8.25
CA ALA A 371 -16.16 -24.53 8.49
C ALA A 371 -15.41 -23.22 8.20
N ASN A 372 -15.99 -22.32 7.41
CA ASN A 372 -15.38 -21.07 6.98
C ASN A 372 -15.92 -19.83 7.74
N ILE A 373 -16.78 -20.00 8.71
CA ILE A 373 -17.40 -18.89 9.46
C ILE A 373 -16.39 -18.03 10.22
N THR A 374 -15.19 -18.53 10.43
CA THR A 374 -14.07 -17.81 11.06
C THR A 374 -13.13 -17.15 10.05
N ASP A 375 -13.34 -17.36 8.76
CA ASP A 375 -12.54 -16.68 7.73
C ASP A 375 -12.67 -15.15 7.84
N PRO A 376 -11.67 -14.38 7.44
CA PRO A 376 -11.79 -12.93 7.32
C PRO A 376 -12.88 -12.53 6.31
N PRO A 377 -13.74 -11.54 6.63
CA PRO A 377 -14.79 -11.08 5.70
C PRO A 377 -14.25 -10.63 4.33
N SER A 378 -13.01 -10.16 4.27
CA SER A 378 -12.35 -9.76 3.02
C SER A 378 -12.03 -10.91 2.07
N GLN A 379 -12.17 -12.16 2.51
CA GLN A 379 -12.00 -13.35 1.66
C GLN A 379 -13.29 -13.77 0.95
N TRP A 380 -14.42 -13.20 1.33
CA TRP A 380 -15.74 -13.57 0.82
C TRP A 380 -16.46 -12.35 0.26
N ALA A 381 -17.32 -12.56 -0.71
CA ALA A 381 -18.11 -11.50 -1.32
C ALA A 381 -19.54 -11.98 -1.61
N LEU A 382 -20.49 -11.06 -1.45
CA LEU A 382 -21.81 -11.18 -2.05
C LEU A 382 -21.70 -10.85 -3.53
N GLN A 383 -22.22 -11.72 -4.39
CA GLN A 383 -22.33 -11.50 -5.81
C GLN A 383 -23.79 -11.62 -6.26
N PHE A 384 -24.14 -10.83 -7.25
CA PHE A 384 -25.40 -10.96 -8.00
C PHE A 384 -25.21 -10.39 -9.40
N GLU A 385 -26.03 -10.81 -10.30
CA GLU A 385 -26.12 -10.21 -11.62
C GLU A 385 -27.15 -9.08 -11.60
N ILE A 386 -26.83 -7.98 -12.28
CA ILE A 386 -27.72 -6.82 -12.45
C ILE A 386 -27.80 -6.41 -13.92
N SER A 387 -29.00 -6.07 -14.38
CA SER A 387 -29.23 -5.41 -15.67
C SER A 387 -30.01 -4.14 -15.43
N VAL A 388 -29.47 -2.99 -15.84
CA VAL A 388 -30.07 -1.67 -15.64
C VAL A 388 -30.46 -1.10 -17.02
N ALA A 389 -31.73 -1.18 -17.38
CA ALA A 389 -32.21 -0.86 -18.72
C ALA A 389 -32.47 0.64 -18.94
N ARG A 390 -32.63 1.42 -17.89
CA ARG A 390 -32.84 2.88 -17.93
C ARG A 390 -31.84 3.60 -17.05
N PRO A 391 -31.47 4.85 -17.37
CA PRO A 391 -30.53 5.60 -16.56
C PRO A 391 -30.91 5.66 -15.06
N TRP A 392 -30.11 5.14 -14.20
CA TRP A 392 -30.28 5.16 -12.75
C TRP A 392 -29.28 6.15 -12.14
N ASN A 393 -29.80 7.19 -11.50
CA ASN A 393 -28.97 8.23 -10.88
C ASN A 393 -29.62 8.71 -9.57
N GLY A 394 -29.34 8.02 -8.51
CA GLY A 394 -29.84 8.28 -7.17
C GLY A 394 -30.66 7.15 -6.58
N GLY A 395 -30.73 7.11 -5.27
CA GLY A 395 -31.22 5.97 -4.52
C GLY A 395 -30.15 4.88 -4.35
N THR A 396 -30.04 4.38 -3.17
CA THR A 396 -29.07 3.37 -2.74
C THR A 396 -29.71 2.00 -2.80
N LEU A 397 -29.14 1.05 -3.49
CA LEU A 397 -29.46 -0.36 -3.25
C LEU A 397 -28.84 -0.74 -1.90
N TYR A 398 -29.69 -0.82 -0.90
CA TYR A 398 -29.34 -1.01 0.51
C TYR A 398 -29.46 -2.47 0.87
N ILE A 399 -28.35 -3.11 1.18
CA ILE A 399 -28.24 -4.55 1.40
C ILE A 399 -27.92 -4.80 2.86
N ARG A 400 -28.70 -5.62 3.51
CA ARG A 400 -28.52 -5.96 4.93
C ARG A 400 -28.77 -7.43 5.17
N THR A 401 -28.21 -7.96 6.27
CA THR A 401 -28.60 -9.26 6.81
C THR A 401 -29.55 -9.04 7.99
N GLU A 402 -30.40 -10.01 8.25
CA GLU A 402 -31.33 -9.94 9.40
C GLU A 402 -30.71 -10.45 10.69
N PHE A 403 -29.48 -10.91 10.65
CA PHE A 403 -28.75 -11.31 11.85
C PHE A 403 -28.43 -10.09 12.73
N ALA A 404 -28.58 -10.25 14.06
CA ALA A 404 -28.34 -9.19 15.04
C ALA A 404 -29.15 -7.89 14.76
N GLY A 405 -30.39 -8.03 14.26
CA GLY A 405 -31.28 -6.88 14.05
C GLY A 405 -30.82 -5.92 12.96
N ASP A 406 -30.27 -6.42 11.89
CA ASP A 406 -29.78 -5.62 10.76
C ASP A 406 -28.61 -4.69 11.14
N SER A 407 -27.74 -5.12 12.01
CA SER A 407 -26.66 -4.28 12.53
C SER A 407 -25.61 -3.88 11.52
N TYR A 408 -25.50 -4.60 10.40
CA TYR A 408 -24.52 -4.36 9.35
C TYR A 408 -25.18 -4.25 7.99
N VAL A 409 -24.71 -3.29 7.19
CA VAL A 409 -25.28 -2.98 5.88
C VAL A 409 -24.16 -2.72 4.86
N ALA A 410 -24.46 -3.06 3.60
CA ALA A 410 -23.68 -2.63 2.44
C ALA A 410 -24.52 -1.73 1.55
N ARG A 411 -23.87 -0.86 0.80
CA ARG A 411 -24.51 0.06 -0.14
C ARG A 411 -23.97 -0.17 -1.53
N TYR A 412 -24.85 -0.29 -2.51
CA TYR A 412 -24.46 -0.30 -3.91
C TYR A 412 -25.01 0.95 -4.59
N GLU A 413 -24.10 1.83 -4.99
CA GLU A 413 -24.37 3.16 -5.55
C GLU A 413 -23.50 3.39 -6.80
N PRO A 414 -23.76 2.64 -7.91
CA PRO A 414 -22.88 2.65 -9.09
C PRO A 414 -22.91 3.97 -9.86
N TRP A 415 -23.90 4.82 -9.61
CA TRP A 415 -24.04 6.16 -10.16
C TRP A 415 -23.15 7.20 -9.46
N LYS A 416 -22.54 6.87 -8.32
CA LYS A 416 -21.67 7.75 -7.55
C LYS A 416 -20.24 7.73 -8.10
N ILE A 417 -19.67 8.89 -8.34
CA ILE A 417 -18.27 8.97 -8.79
C ILE A 417 -17.37 8.91 -7.55
N PRO A 418 -16.55 7.86 -7.40
CA PRO A 418 -15.71 7.68 -6.21
C PRO A 418 -14.84 8.91 -5.89
N GLY A 419 -14.76 9.27 -4.61
CA GLY A 419 -13.95 10.39 -4.12
C GLY A 419 -14.51 11.79 -4.44
N THR A 420 -15.73 11.87 -4.97
CA THR A 420 -16.41 13.15 -5.30
C THR A 420 -17.85 13.16 -4.82
N ASN A 421 -18.47 14.35 -4.84
CA ASN A 421 -19.91 14.52 -4.66
C ASN A 421 -20.69 14.46 -5.99
N ASN A 422 -20.02 14.22 -7.10
CA ASN A 422 -20.64 14.16 -8.42
C ASN A 422 -21.24 12.80 -8.67
N THR A 423 -22.26 12.80 -9.53
CA THR A 423 -22.96 11.60 -9.96
C THR A 423 -22.92 11.46 -11.47
N LYS A 424 -23.02 10.23 -11.93
CA LYS A 424 -23.17 9.89 -13.34
C LYS A 424 -24.20 8.78 -13.46
N ALA A 425 -25.22 8.99 -14.29
CA ALA A 425 -26.23 7.97 -14.48
C ALA A 425 -25.60 6.63 -14.90
N PHE A 426 -26.01 5.58 -14.20
CA PHE A 426 -25.57 4.21 -14.43
C PHE A 426 -26.60 3.49 -15.31
N ILE A 427 -26.13 2.83 -16.33
CA ILE A 427 -26.90 1.97 -17.23
C ILE A 427 -25.99 0.82 -17.64
N THR A 428 -26.53 -0.36 -17.82
CA THR A 428 -25.77 -1.52 -18.29
C THR A 428 -26.11 -1.86 -19.74
N LYS A 429 -25.17 -2.46 -20.40
CA LYS A 429 -25.42 -3.11 -21.70
C LYS A 429 -25.55 -4.61 -21.41
N GLY A 430 -26.79 -5.04 -21.13
CA GLY A 430 -27.04 -6.41 -20.68
C GLY A 430 -26.69 -6.60 -19.21
N TRP A 431 -26.53 -7.85 -18.83
CA TRP A 431 -26.24 -8.25 -17.46
C TRP A 431 -24.77 -8.01 -17.07
N GLN A 432 -24.57 -7.65 -15.83
CA GLN A 432 -23.24 -7.47 -15.23
C GLN A 432 -23.20 -8.13 -13.86
N THR A 433 -22.05 -8.69 -13.48
CA THR A 433 -21.85 -9.24 -12.13
C THR A 433 -21.38 -8.13 -11.19
N VAL A 434 -22.12 -7.92 -10.12
CA VAL A 434 -21.74 -7.09 -8.98
C VAL A 434 -21.02 -7.96 -7.97
N THR A 435 -19.92 -7.49 -7.45
CA THR A 435 -19.17 -8.18 -6.38
C THR A 435 -18.95 -7.20 -5.23
N ILE A 436 -19.52 -7.50 -4.08
CA ILE A 436 -19.41 -6.71 -2.85
C ILE A 436 -18.66 -7.56 -1.81
N PRO A 437 -17.40 -7.29 -1.52
CA PRO A 437 -16.68 -7.96 -0.44
C PRO A 437 -17.45 -7.87 0.88
N LEU A 438 -17.54 -8.94 1.65
CA LEU A 438 -18.26 -8.91 2.91
C LEU A 438 -17.65 -7.93 3.92
N SER A 439 -16.39 -7.56 3.75
CA SER A 439 -15.75 -6.48 4.51
C SER A 439 -16.30 -5.08 4.25
N GLU A 440 -17.07 -4.88 3.15
CA GLU A 440 -17.76 -3.62 2.84
C GLU A 440 -19.04 -3.45 3.66
N PHE A 441 -19.52 -4.50 4.33
CA PHE A 441 -20.60 -4.38 5.27
C PHE A 441 -20.12 -3.64 6.51
N ARG A 442 -20.82 -2.56 6.86
CA ARG A 442 -20.47 -1.67 7.97
C ARG A 442 -21.60 -1.60 9.00
N SER A 443 -21.26 -1.35 10.24
CA SER A 443 -22.26 -1.18 11.27
C SER A 443 -23.21 -0.01 10.96
N LYS A 444 -24.48 -0.22 11.24
CA LYS A 444 -25.57 0.69 10.93
C LYS A 444 -25.58 1.86 11.93
N VAL A 445 -24.75 2.86 11.69
CA VAL A 445 -24.82 4.14 12.38
C VAL A 445 -25.66 5.09 11.54
N ASN A 446 -26.65 5.77 12.14
CA ASN A 446 -27.56 6.70 11.44
C ASN A 446 -28.27 6.10 10.21
N GLU A 447 -28.54 4.81 10.24
CA GLU A 447 -29.18 4.07 9.13
C GLU A 447 -28.33 3.94 7.85
N LEU A 448 -27.16 4.56 7.78
CA LEU A 448 -26.37 4.68 6.54
C LEU A 448 -25.24 3.64 6.42
N GLY A 449 -24.95 2.88 7.48
CA GLY A 449 -23.78 2.02 7.47
C GLY A 449 -22.47 2.80 7.46
N ASP A 450 -22.41 3.87 8.26
CA ASP A 450 -21.22 4.72 8.36
C ASP A 450 -20.27 4.31 9.51
N GLY A 451 -20.62 3.24 10.21
CA GLY A 451 -19.83 2.73 11.33
C GLY A 451 -18.65 1.86 10.90
N GLU A 452 -18.15 1.08 11.84
CA GLU A 452 -17.01 0.19 11.63
C GLU A 452 -17.35 -0.93 10.65
N SER A 453 -16.38 -1.34 9.86
CA SER A 453 -16.49 -2.51 8.98
C SER A 453 -16.64 -3.78 9.81
N VAL A 454 -17.38 -4.75 9.28
CA VAL A 454 -17.45 -6.07 9.88
C VAL A 454 -16.06 -6.71 9.93
N THR A 455 -15.70 -7.25 11.08
CA THR A 455 -14.36 -7.85 11.30
C THR A 455 -14.39 -9.37 11.33
N LYS A 456 -15.56 -9.98 11.55
CA LYS A 456 -15.75 -11.43 11.60
C LYS A 456 -17.05 -11.80 10.89
N LEU A 457 -17.05 -12.88 10.13
CA LEU A 457 -18.22 -13.34 9.40
C LEU A 457 -19.40 -13.65 10.32
N ASN A 458 -19.17 -14.19 11.48
CA ASN A 458 -20.24 -14.52 12.44
C ASN A 458 -20.98 -13.29 13.01
N GLN A 459 -20.39 -12.10 12.94
CA GLN A 459 -21.08 -10.85 13.29
C GLN A 459 -22.16 -10.51 12.25
N LEU A 460 -21.90 -10.82 10.99
CA LEU A 460 -22.78 -10.56 9.87
C LEU A 460 -23.79 -11.70 9.64
N LEU A 461 -23.33 -12.94 9.75
CA LEU A 461 -24.04 -14.13 9.28
C LEU A 461 -24.51 -15.05 10.42
N GLY A 462 -24.17 -14.74 11.68
CA GLY A 462 -24.41 -15.63 12.79
C GLY A 462 -23.45 -16.82 12.87
N PRO A 463 -23.60 -17.68 13.88
CA PRO A 463 -22.63 -18.74 14.17
C PRO A 463 -22.61 -19.86 13.12
N THR A 464 -23.68 -20.02 12.36
CA THR A 464 -23.81 -21.09 11.37
C THR A 464 -23.46 -20.64 9.95
N GLY A 465 -23.35 -19.32 9.69
CA GLY A 465 -23.15 -18.78 8.35
C GLY A 465 -24.42 -18.75 7.49
N ALA A 466 -25.55 -19.16 8.03
CA ALA A 466 -26.85 -19.12 7.36
C ALA A 466 -27.66 -17.95 7.91
N ASN A 467 -28.05 -17.03 7.03
CA ASN A 467 -28.85 -15.88 7.44
C ASN A 467 -29.70 -15.36 6.29
N SER A 468 -30.78 -14.70 6.62
CA SER A 468 -31.60 -13.96 5.68
C SER A 468 -30.89 -12.67 5.24
N TYR A 469 -31.23 -12.18 4.08
CA TYR A 469 -30.78 -10.88 3.58
C TYR A 469 -31.99 -10.08 3.08
N ASN A 470 -31.81 -8.78 3.00
CA ASN A 470 -32.80 -7.88 2.44
C ASN A 470 -32.10 -6.87 1.53
N MET A 471 -32.71 -6.61 0.38
CA MET A 471 -32.29 -5.53 -0.53
C MET A 471 -33.45 -4.55 -0.69
N THR A 472 -33.17 -3.29 -0.46
CA THR A 472 -34.15 -2.21 -0.54
C THR A 472 -33.54 -1.06 -1.32
N LEU A 473 -34.27 -0.50 -2.26
CA LEU A 473 -33.88 0.76 -2.87
C LEU A 473 -34.34 1.89 -1.97
N LYS A 474 -33.43 2.68 -1.43
CA LYS A 474 -33.73 3.74 -0.47
C LYS A 474 -33.09 5.07 -0.86
N ASN A 475 -33.86 6.14 -0.73
CA ASN A 475 -33.34 7.50 -0.83
C ASN A 475 -33.03 8.05 0.56
N PHE A 476 -31.76 8.15 0.91
CA PHE A 476 -31.32 8.73 2.18
C PHE A 476 -31.24 10.28 2.14
N GLY A 477 -31.41 10.89 0.98
CA GLY A 477 -31.40 12.34 0.83
C GLY A 477 -32.74 12.96 1.24
N SER A 478 -32.74 14.27 1.45
CA SER A 478 -33.94 15.06 1.75
C SER A 478 -34.74 15.48 0.49
N SER A 479 -34.11 15.40 -0.67
CA SER A 479 -34.70 15.73 -1.99
C SER A 479 -34.99 14.47 -2.77
N PRO A 480 -35.91 14.50 -3.73
CA PRO A 480 -36.17 13.39 -4.61
C PRO A 480 -34.91 12.95 -5.38
N THR A 481 -34.80 11.65 -5.72
CA THR A 481 -33.74 11.16 -6.60
C THR A 481 -33.88 11.74 -8.00
N ALA A 482 -32.76 11.89 -8.70
CA ALA A 482 -32.75 12.46 -10.05
C ALA A 482 -33.52 11.58 -11.07
N THR A 483 -33.48 10.27 -10.86
CA THR A 483 -34.20 9.28 -11.71
C THR A 483 -34.85 8.21 -10.84
N GLY A 484 -35.73 7.43 -11.43
CA GLY A 484 -36.14 6.13 -10.89
C GLY A 484 -35.05 5.07 -11.07
N CYS A 485 -35.39 3.84 -10.68
CA CYS A 485 -34.57 2.66 -10.91
C CYS A 485 -35.37 1.59 -11.62
N TYR A 486 -34.93 1.23 -12.82
CA TYR A 486 -35.48 0.14 -13.59
C TYR A 486 -34.38 -0.87 -13.88
N ALA A 487 -34.30 -1.87 -13.02
CA ALA A 487 -33.17 -2.81 -12.95
C ALA A 487 -33.64 -4.20 -12.57
N ALA A 488 -33.13 -5.21 -13.24
CA ALA A 488 -33.30 -6.61 -12.88
C ALA A 488 -32.11 -7.14 -12.09
N ILE A 489 -32.36 -8.07 -11.16
CA ILE A 489 -31.36 -8.74 -10.34
C ILE A 489 -31.58 -10.25 -10.37
N ASP A 490 -30.50 -11.01 -10.43
CA ASP A 490 -30.50 -12.46 -10.50
C ASP A 490 -29.29 -13.08 -9.81
N ASN A 491 -29.34 -14.39 -9.57
CA ASN A 491 -28.23 -15.25 -9.10
C ASN A 491 -27.47 -14.68 -7.88
N ILE A 492 -28.19 -14.35 -6.84
CA ILE A 492 -27.61 -13.84 -5.60
C ILE A 492 -26.86 -14.97 -4.90
N ARG A 493 -25.58 -14.77 -4.63
CA ARG A 493 -24.69 -15.80 -4.06
C ARG A 493 -23.58 -15.19 -3.24
N CYS A 494 -23.04 -15.97 -2.33
CA CYS A 494 -21.80 -15.64 -1.62
C CYS A 494 -20.67 -16.55 -2.14
N VAL A 495 -19.55 -15.95 -2.48
CA VAL A 495 -18.41 -16.66 -3.06
C VAL A 495 -17.12 -16.33 -2.33
N LYS A 496 -16.20 -17.28 -2.29
CA LYS A 496 -14.83 -17.03 -1.83
C LYS A 496 -14.06 -16.29 -2.91
N ILE A 497 -13.45 -15.14 -2.58
CA ILE A 497 -12.71 -14.30 -3.53
C ILE A 497 -11.19 -14.32 -3.29
N LYS A 498 -10.76 -14.81 -2.13
CA LYS A 498 -9.32 -14.93 -1.78
C LYS A 498 -9.02 -16.23 -1.04
#